data_e69d3fbb987917a64f5bb82815dba540
#
_entry.id   e69d3fbb987917a64f5bb82815dba540
#
_cell.length_a   1.000
_cell.length_b   1.000
_cell.length_c   1.000
_cell.angle_alpha   90.00
_cell.angle_beta   90.00
_cell.angle_gamma   90.00
#
_symmetry.space_group_name_H-M   'P 1'
#
loop_
_entity.id
_entity.type
_entity.pdbx_description
1 polymer ?
#
loop_
_entity_poly.entity_id
_entity_poly.type
_entity_poly.pdbx_seq_one_letter_code
_entity_poly.pdbx_strand_id
1 'polypeptide(L)'
;MKSVKRLLMLTLFMLPLQSIAADDDDRELAREAIHANKKLVVSANMNLDDSEKEGFWKVYEDYQKDLVNINERTVALVEEFAVNFESLSDAKATELINTYQKIEADALKLKKDYLGKFKKVLPAQKVMRYYQIENKIDAIVDYELVDKIPLAHKAQ
;
A
#
# COMPACT_ATOMS: atom_id res chain seq x y z
N MET A 1 3.35 -10.86 35.53
CA MET A 1 3.67 -9.78 34.57
C MET A 1 2.71 -9.93 33.40
N LYS A 2 1.68 -9.10 33.34
CA LYS A 2 0.56 -9.25 32.39
C LYS A 2 0.85 -8.47 31.12
N SER A 3 0.89 -9.18 29.99
CA SER A 3 1.06 -8.66 28.64
C SER A 3 0.02 -7.60 28.31
N VAL A 4 0.45 -6.38 28.04
CA VAL A 4 -0.39 -5.36 27.43
C VAL A 4 -0.38 -5.59 25.92
N LYS A 5 -1.21 -6.53 25.46
CA LYS A 5 -1.67 -6.59 24.06
C LYS A 5 -2.82 -5.59 23.93
N ARG A 6 -2.54 -4.35 23.69
CA ARG A 6 -3.50 -3.39 23.14
C ARG A 6 -3.12 -3.15 21.69
N LEU A 7 -3.64 -3.97 20.90
CA LEU A 7 -4.48 -3.85 19.73
C LEU A 7 -4.72 -2.38 19.36
N LEU A 8 -3.87 -1.86 18.47
CA LEU A 8 -4.22 -0.69 17.68
C LEU A 8 -5.33 -1.15 16.74
N MET A 9 -6.56 -0.92 17.16
CA MET A 9 -7.75 -1.09 16.34
C MET A 9 -7.71 0.04 15.30
N LEU A 10 -7.17 -0.28 14.11
CA LEU A 10 -7.43 0.50 12.92
C LEU A 10 -8.93 0.37 12.68
N THR A 11 -9.70 1.35 13.12
CA THR A 11 -11.08 1.51 12.68
C THR A 11 -11.05 1.94 11.23
N LEU A 12 -10.87 0.97 10.35
CA LEU A 12 -11.13 1.15 8.93
C LEU A 12 -12.64 1.31 8.80
N PHE A 13 -13.04 2.51 8.45
CA PHE A 13 -14.40 2.93 8.20
C PHE A 13 -15.09 1.92 7.27
N MET A 14 -16.08 1.19 7.80
CA MET A 14 -17.04 0.43 7.01
C MET A 14 -17.87 1.41 6.20
N LEU A 15 -17.48 1.69 4.97
CA LEU A 15 -18.36 2.33 4.01
C LEU A 15 -19.14 1.24 3.27
N PRO A 16 -20.49 1.32 3.23
CA PRO A 16 -21.29 0.42 2.41
C PRO A 16 -20.96 0.63 0.92
N LEU A 17 -21.00 -0.45 0.15
CA LEU A 17 -20.83 -0.44 -1.31
C LEU A 17 -22.03 0.23 -2.02
N GLN A 18 -22.32 1.46 -1.67
CA GLN A 18 -23.32 2.27 -2.36
C GLN A 18 -22.61 3.48 -2.96
N SER A 19 -22.53 3.51 -4.30
CA SER A 19 -22.11 4.60 -5.19
C SER A 19 -21.11 5.58 -4.57
N ILE A 20 -19.83 5.25 -4.64
CA ILE A 20 -18.77 6.15 -4.23
C ILE A 20 -18.34 6.96 -5.45
N ALA A 21 -19.03 8.09 -5.68
CA ALA A 21 -18.33 9.27 -6.10
C ALA A 21 -17.75 9.86 -4.81
N ALA A 22 -16.68 9.27 -4.28
CA ALA A 22 -15.88 9.92 -3.27
C ALA A 22 -15.29 11.17 -3.93
N ASP A 23 -15.58 12.34 -3.36
CA ASP A 23 -15.02 13.61 -3.79
C ASP A 23 -13.48 13.48 -3.78
N ASP A 24 -12.80 14.12 -4.73
CA ASP A 24 -11.32 14.08 -4.79
C ASP A 24 -10.70 14.55 -3.45
N ASP A 25 -11.38 15.45 -2.74
CA ASP A 25 -10.98 15.94 -1.42
C ASP A 25 -11.03 14.83 -0.35
N ASP A 26 -12.06 13.96 -0.35
CA ASP A 26 -12.17 12.83 0.59
C ASP A 26 -11.08 11.78 0.34
N ARG A 27 -10.73 11.55 -0.92
CA ARG A 27 -9.65 10.64 -1.31
C ARG A 27 -8.29 11.16 -0.87
N GLU A 28 -8.03 12.45 -1.04
CA GLU A 28 -6.78 13.08 -0.61
C GLU A 28 -6.64 13.05 0.91
N LEU A 29 -7.69 13.38 1.65
CA LEU A 29 -7.70 13.29 3.11
C LEU A 29 -7.43 11.88 3.62
N ALA A 30 -8.01 10.87 2.97
CA ALA A 30 -7.75 9.46 3.30
C ALA A 30 -6.30 9.07 3.02
N ARG A 31 -5.70 9.52 1.92
CA ARG A 31 -4.27 9.29 1.59
C ARG A 31 -3.37 9.91 2.64
N GLU A 32 -3.61 11.16 3.02
CA GLU A 32 -2.83 11.85 4.05
C GLU A 32 -2.88 11.11 5.39
N ALA A 33 -4.06 10.64 5.80
CA ALA A 33 -4.24 9.88 7.03
C ALA A 33 -3.48 8.53 6.99
N ILE A 34 -3.53 7.80 5.88
CA ILE A 34 -2.78 6.55 5.69
C ILE A 34 -1.27 6.81 5.73
N HIS A 35 -0.81 7.83 5.02
CA HIS A 35 0.60 8.21 4.99
C HIS A 35 1.11 8.59 6.38
N ALA A 36 0.37 9.41 7.13
CA ALA A 36 0.72 9.81 8.49
C ALA A 36 0.80 8.61 9.44
N ASN A 37 -0.16 7.68 9.40
CA ASN A 37 -0.16 6.47 10.20
C ASN A 37 1.01 5.55 9.85
N LYS A 38 1.31 5.35 8.56
CA LYS A 38 2.45 4.58 8.09
C LYS A 38 3.77 5.17 8.59
N LYS A 39 3.93 6.49 8.50
CA LYS A 39 5.12 7.21 8.99
C LYS A 39 5.30 7.04 10.50
N LEU A 40 4.23 7.09 11.29
CA LEU A 40 4.29 6.85 12.74
C LEU A 40 4.78 5.43 13.06
N VAL A 41 4.26 4.41 12.37
CA VAL A 41 4.68 3.02 12.55
C VAL A 41 6.15 2.85 12.19
N VAL A 42 6.60 3.42 11.07
CA VAL A 42 8.00 3.38 10.65
C VAL A 42 8.89 4.09 11.67
N SER A 43 8.52 5.30 12.09
CA SER A 43 9.26 6.07 13.11
C SER A 43 9.44 5.31 14.43
N ALA A 44 8.37 4.69 14.91
CA ALA A 44 8.38 3.94 16.18
C ALA A 44 9.24 2.67 16.14
N ASN A 45 9.52 2.14 14.92
CA ASN A 45 10.17 0.85 14.76
C ASN A 45 11.57 0.91 14.15
N MET A 46 11.99 2.04 13.55
CA MET A 46 13.28 2.12 12.86
C MET A 46 14.49 2.29 13.76
N ASN A 47 14.33 2.91 14.93
CA ASN A 47 15.43 3.20 15.85
C ASN A 47 16.60 3.91 15.15
N LEU A 48 16.30 5.02 14.47
CA LEU A 48 17.29 5.86 13.79
C LEU A 48 18.07 6.71 14.79
N ASP A 49 19.38 6.82 14.59
CA ASP A 49 20.17 7.83 15.28
C ASP A 49 20.05 9.21 14.60
N ASP A 50 20.56 10.25 15.26
CA ASP A 50 20.38 11.63 14.78
C ASP A 50 21.06 11.89 13.43
N SER A 51 22.14 11.19 13.13
CA SER A 51 22.89 11.33 11.87
C SER A 51 22.16 10.68 10.69
N GLU A 52 21.28 9.71 10.93
CA GLU A 52 20.54 8.97 9.93
C GLU A 52 19.18 9.59 9.58
N LYS A 53 18.56 10.29 10.55
CA LYS A 53 17.18 10.78 10.45
C LYS A 53 16.92 11.61 9.21
N GLU A 54 17.73 12.64 8.97
CA GLU A 54 17.50 13.56 7.87
C GLU A 54 17.57 12.83 6.51
N GLY A 55 18.65 12.06 6.29
CA GLY A 55 18.85 11.31 5.06
C GLY A 55 17.76 10.26 4.82
N PHE A 56 17.39 9.52 5.87
CA PHE A 56 16.34 8.51 5.77
C PHE A 56 14.98 9.12 5.43
N TRP A 57 14.53 10.13 6.18
CA TRP A 57 13.20 10.69 5.98
C TRP A 57 13.04 11.34 4.61
N LYS A 58 14.11 11.96 4.08
CA LYS A 58 14.07 12.49 2.72
C LYS A 58 13.83 11.39 1.69
N VAL A 59 14.58 10.28 1.76
CA VAL A 59 14.41 9.15 0.83
C VAL A 59 13.06 8.48 1.03
N TYR A 60 12.57 8.38 2.27
CA TYR A 60 11.26 7.83 2.61
C TYR A 60 10.12 8.64 1.97
N GLU A 61 10.12 9.96 2.12
CA GLU A 61 9.09 10.82 1.55
C GLU A 61 9.08 10.75 0.01
N ASP A 62 10.25 10.78 -0.61
CA ASP A 62 10.37 10.60 -2.06
C ASP A 62 9.81 9.24 -2.50
N TYR A 63 10.09 8.16 -1.75
CA TYR A 63 9.58 6.82 -2.03
C TYR A 63 8.06 6.75 -1.88
N GLN A 64 7.50 7.27 -0.79
CA GLN A 64 6.06 7.26 -0.56
C GLN A 64 5.31 8.09 -1.62
N LYS A 65 5.87 9.23 -2.04
CA LYS A 65 5.32 10.04 -3.13
C LYS A 65 5.25 9.26 -4.45
N ASP A 66 6.34 8.58 -4.82
CA ASP A 66 6.37 7.79 -6.04
C ASP A 66 5.44 6.56 -5.96
N LEU A 67 5.22 6.02 -4.75
CA LEU A 67 4.33 4.89 -4.49
C LEU A 67 2.85 5.26 -4.68
N VAL A 68 2.47 6.53 -4.52
CA VAL A 68 1.08 7.00 -4.70
C VAL A 68 0.53 6.58 -6.06
N ASN A 69 1.31 6.76 -7.14
CA ASN A 69 0.86 6.37 -8.48
C ASN A 69 0.57 4.87 -8.62
N ILE A 70 1.37 4.02 -7.95
CA ILE A 70 1.14 2.57 -7.92
C ILE A 70 -0.19 2.27 -7.22
N ASN A 71 -0.40 2.88 -6.05
CA ASN A 71 -1.61 2.68 -5.24
C ASN A 71 -2.87 3.17 -5.98
N GLU A 72 -2.82 4.30 -6.66
CA GLU A 72 -3.93 4.82 -7.48
C GLU A 72 -4.32 3.85 -8.58
N ARG A 73 -3.34 3.27 -9.26
CA ARG A 73 -3.58 2.28 -10.31
C ARG A 73 -4.17 0.99 -9.74
N THR A 74 -3.77 0.59 -8.54
CA THR A 74 -4.36 -0.56 -7.84
C THR A 74 -5.83 -0.29 -7.51
N VAL A 75 -6.14 0.89 -6.97
CA VAL A 75 -7.53 1.29 -6.68
C VAL A 75 -8.37 1.30 -7.95
N ALA A 76 -7.88 1.93 -9.03
CA ALA A 76 -8.58 1.97 -10.32
C ALA A 76 -8.83 0.57 -10.89
N LEU A 77 -7.87 -0.35 -10.76
CA LEU A 77 -8.04 -1.75 -11.18
C LEU A 77 -9.15 -2.47 -10.40
N VAL A 78 -9.22 -2.25 -9.09
CA VAL A 78 -10.27 -2.84 -8.23
C VAL A 78 -11.63 -2.27 -8.58
N GLU A 79 -11.73 -0.95 -8.78
CA GLU A 79 -12.97 -0.29 -9.22
C GLU A 79 -13.43 -0.81 -10.59
N GLU A 80 -12.51 -0.97 -11.52
CA GLU A 80 -12.80 -1.51 -12.86
C GLU A 80 -13.26 -2.98 -12.80
N PHE A 81 -12.65 -3.79 -11.96
CA PHE A 81 -13.12 -5.16 -11.71
C PHE A 81 -14.53 -5.15 -11.13
N ALA A 82 -14.81 -4.32 -10.11
CA ALA A 82 -16.12 -4.23 -9.49
C ALA A 82 -17.24 -3.84 -10.47
N VAL A 83 -16.99 -2.87 -11.35
CA VAL A 83 -17.94 -2.44 -12.38
C VAL A 83 -18.25 -3.57 -13.38
N ASN A 84 -17.27 -4.41 -13.69
CA ASN A 84 -17.42 -5.48 -14.68
C ASN A 84 -17.79 -6.85 -14.07
N PHE A 85 -17.89 -6.95 -12.74
CA PHE A 85 -17.97 -8.22 -12.00
C PHE A 85 -19.09 -9.13 -12.47
N GLU A 86 -20.32 -8.61 -12.63
CA GLU A 86 -21.50 -9.40 -13.01
C GLU A 86 -21.49 -9.88 -14.47
N SER A 87 -20.72 -9.23 -15.35
CA SER A 87 -20.67 -9.51 -16.79
C SER A 87 -19.25 -9.61 -17.33
N LEU A 88 -18.34 -10.13 -16.51
CA LEU A 88 -16.92 -10.21 -16.83
C LEU A 88 -16.65 -11.12 -18.03
N SER A 89 -16.28 -10.55 -19.17
CA SER A 89 -15.87 -11.31 -20.35
C SER A 89 -14.41 -11.79 -20.25
N ASP A 90 -14.04 -12.84 -20.98
CA ASP A 90 -12.65 -13.34 -21.06
C ASP A 90 -11.68 -12.27 -21.53
N ALA A 91 -12.09 -11.41 -22.47
CA ALA A 91 -11.28 -10.31 -22.97
C ALA A 91 -10.99 -9.29 -21.84
N LYS A 92 -12.04 -8.89 -21.10
CA LYS A 92 -11.88 -7.95 -19.96
C LYS A 92 -11.09 -8.59 -18.82
N ALA A 93 -11.33 -9.85 -18.50
CA ALA A 93 -10.55 -10.60 -17.52
C ALA A 93 -9.06 -10.62 -17.87
N THR A 94 -8.73 -10.87 -19.14
CA THR A 94 -7.35 -10.85 -19.64
C THR A 94 -6.71 -9.47 -19.51
N GLU A 95 -7.44 -8.40 -19.84
CA GLU A 95 -6.98 -7.02 -19.69
C GLU A 95 -6.67 -6.69 -18.21
N LEU A 96 -7.58 -7.03 -17.29
CA LEU A 96 -7.40 -6.79 -15.86
C LEU A 96 -6.20 -7.55 -15.30
N ILE A 97 -6.02 -8.83 -15.67
CA ILE A 97 -4.85 -9.63 -15.27
C ILE A 97 -3.55 -8.99 -15.75
N ASN A 98 -3.49 -8.56 -17.03
CA ASN A 98 -2.31 -7.91 -17.57
C ASN A 98 -2.01 -6.57 -16.86
N THR A 99 -3.05 -5.80 -16.53
CA THR A 99 -2.93 -4.55 -15.79
C THR A 99 -2.40 -4.82 -14.39
N TYR A 100 -2.93 -5.82 -13.69
CA TYR A 100 -2.43 -6.25 -12.37
C TYR A 100 -0.94 -6.60 -12.41
N GLN A 101 -0.53 -7.47 -13.34
CA GLN A 101 0.87 -7.89 -13.47
C GLN A 101 1.80 -6.70 -13.74
N LYS A 102 1.34 -5.72 -14.53
CA LYS A 102 2.11 -4.51 -14.79
C LYS A 102 2.27 -3.65 -13.54
N ILE A 103 1.21 -3.49 -12.74
CA ILE A 103 1.26 -2.77 -11.47
C ILE A 103 2.29 -3.43 -10.52
N GLU A 104 2.24 -4.75 -10.38
CA GLU A 104 3.18 -5.52 -9.54
C GLU A 104 4.63 -5.36 -10.01
N ALA A 105 4.87 -5.42 -11.33
CA ALA A 105 6.20 -5.24 -11.91
C ALA A 105 6.74 -3.83 -11.64
N ASP A 106 5.90 -2.80 -11.80
CA ASP A 106 6.26 -1.40 -11.54
C ASP A 106 6.53 -1.16 -10.05
N ALA A 107 5.73 -1.75 -9.14
CA ALA A 107 5.95 -1.70 -7.71
C ALA A 107 7.29 -2.34 -7.31
N LEU A 108 7.60 -3.51 -7.86
CA LEU A 108 8.88 -4.18 -7.62
C LEU A 108 10.05 -3.35 -8.16
N LYS A 109 9.89 -2.75 -9.34
CA LYS A 109 10.89 -1.87 -9.92
C LYS A 109 11.15 -0.66 -9.01
N LEU A 110 10.09 0.00 -8.54
CA LEU A 110 10.19 1.12 -7.61
C LEU A 110 10.95 0.73 -6.32
N LYS A 111 10.59 -0.40 -5.70
CA LYS A 111 11.30 -0.94 -4.52
C LYS A 111 12.80 -1.14 -4.81
N LYS A 112 13.16 -1.67 -5.97
CA LYS A 112 14.57 -1.87 -6.37
C LYS A 112 15.30 -0.56 -6.59
N ASP A 113 14.67 0.41 -7.25
CA ASP A 113 15.27 1.72 -7.54
C ASP A 113 15.59 2.47 -6.24
N TYR A 114 14.70 2.37 -5.23
CA TYR A 114 14.90 3.01 -3.92
C TYR A 114 15.85 2.25 -2.98
N LEU A 115 16.05 0.95 -3.18
CA LEU A 115 17.02 0.17 -2.38
C LEU A 115 18.42 0.80 -2.39
N GLY A 116 18.87 1.26 -3.56
CA GLY A 116 20.15 1.95 -3.71
C GLY A 116 20.21 3.29 -2.98
N LYS A 117 19.09 4.03 -2.95
CA LYS A 117 18.99 5.31 -2.25
C LYS A 117 19.02 5.09 -0.72
N PHE A 118 18.26 4.13 -0.19
CA PHE A 118 18.27 3.79 1.24
C PHE A 118 19.66 3.30 1.71
N LYS A 119 20.37 2.50 0.92
CA LYS A 119 21.72 2.04 1.25
C LYS A 119 22.76 3.14 1.33
N LYS A 120 22.51 4.31 0.75
CA LYS A 120 23.41 5.48 0.85
C LYS A 120 23.25 6.22 2.17
N VAL A 121 22.11 6.08 2.83
CA VAL A 121 21.75 6.85 4.05
C VAL A 121 21.65 5.97 5.30
N LEU A 122 21.60 4.65 5.16
CA LEU A 122 21.48 3.69 6.26
C LEU A 122 22.44 2.50 6.09
N PRO A 123 22.90 1.92 7.21
CA PRO A 123 23.53 0.60 7.21
C PRO A 123 22.59 -0.49 6.70
N ALA A 124 23.13 -1.53 6.06
CA ALA A 124 22.35 -2.60 5.44
C ALA A 124 21.34 -3.27 6.39
N GLN A 125 21.68 -3.43 7.67
CA GLN A 125 20.78 -4.00 8.69
C GLN A 125 19.53 -3.10 8.91
N LYS A 126 19.71 -1.78 8.96
CA LYS A 126 18.59 -0.83 9.12
C LYS A 126 17.76 -0.75 7.82
N VAL A 127 18.38 -0.85 6.65
CA VAL A 127 17.65 -0.98 5.38
C VAL A 127 16.80 -2.25 5.39
N MET A 128 17.34 -3.39 5.78
CA MET A 128 16.58 -4.64 5.90
C MET A 128 15.41 -4.49 6.86
N ARG A 129 15.63 -3.85 8.03
CA ARG A 129 14.57 -3.58 9.01
C ARG A 129 13.46 -2.72 8.41
N TYR A 130 13.80 -1.66 7.68
CA TYR A 130 12.83 -0.80 6.99
C TYR A 130 11.96 -1.61 6.02
N TYR A 131 12.58 -2.41 5.14
CA TYR A 131 11.82 -3.26 4.21
C TYR A 131 10.94 -4.30 4.91
N GLN A 132 11.37 -4.82 6.05
CA GLN A 132 10.53 -5.71 6.87
C GLN A 132 9.31 -4.98 7.44
N ILE A 133 9.47 -3.72 7.88
CA ILE A 133 8.35 -2.91 8.37
C ILE A 133 7.37 -2.62 7.21
N GLU A 134 7.87 -2.15 6.07
CA GLU A 134 7.07 -1.92 4.87
C GLU A 134 6.28 -3.16 4.47
N ASN A 135 6.94 -4.30 4.32
CA ASN A 135 6.28 -5.56 3.94
C ASN A 135 5.20 -5.99 4.95
N LYS A 136 5.38 -5.73 6.24
CA LYS A 136 4.34 -6.03 7.25
C LYS A 136 3.14 -5.10 7.12
N ILE A 137 3.36 -3.83 6.83
CA ILE A 137 2.28 -2.87 6.60
C ILE A 137 1.53 -3.24 5.33
N ASP A 138 2.26 -3.46 4.23
CA ASP A 138 1.69 -3.87 2.94
C ASP A 138 0.84 -5.14 3.11
N ALA A 139 1.35 -6.17 3.79
CA ALA A 139 0.63 -7.42 4.01
C ALA A 139 -0.68 -7.25 4.81
N ILE A 140 -0.74 -6.30 5.74
CA ILE A 140 -1.99 -5.98 6.48
C ILE A 140 -2.98 -5.30 5.55
N VAL A 141 -2.53 -4.32 4.76
CA VAL A 141 -3.37 -3.60 3.80
C VAL A 141 -3.90 -4.55 2.72
N ASP A 142 -3.02 -5.42 2.19
CA ASP A 142 -3.39 -6.41 1.18
C ASP A 142 -4.43 -7.40 1.71
N TYR A 143 -4.26 -7.88 2.95
CA TYR A 143 -5.22 -8.78 3.58
C TYR A 143 -6.62 -8.15 3.71
N GLU A 144 -6.67 -6.92 4.20
CA GLU A 144 -7.92 -6.16 4.35
C GLU A 144 -8.60 -5.88 2.98
N LEU A 145 -7.80 -5.67 1.95
CA LEU A 145 -8.31 -5.45 0.60
C LEU A 145 -8.84 -6.74 -0.03
N VAL A 146 -8.07 -7.83 0.04
CA VAL A 146 -8.43 -9.13 -0.55
C VAL A 146 -9.69 -9.72 0.08
N ASP A 147 -9.89 -9.52 1.39
CA ASP A 147 -11.11 -9.97 2.09
C ASP A 147 -12.40 -9.33 1.53
N LYS A 148 -12.29 -8.18 0.89
CA LYS A 148 -13.42 -7.43 0.32
C LYS A 148 -13.63 -7.65 -1.18
N ILE A 149 -12.66 -8.23 -1.87
CA ILE A 149 -12.75 -8.46 -3.32
C ILE A 149 -13.27 -9.87 -3.58
N PRO A 150 -14.48 -10.03 -4.15
CA PRO A 150 -15.01 -11.35 -4.47
C PRO A 150 -14.20 -12.03 -5.58
N LEU A 151 -14.19 -13.37 -5.57
CA LEU A 151 -13.65 -14.13 -6.70
C LEU A 151 -14.54 -13.94 -7.94
N ALA A 152 -13.94 -13.86 -9.09
CA ALA A 152 -14.67 -13.88 -10.35
C ALA A 152 -15.60 -15.11 -10.43
N HIS A 153 -16.75 -14.96 -11.10
CA HIS A 153 -17.70 -16.06 -11.27
C HIS A 153 -17.03 -17.27 -11.94
N LYS A 154 -17.45 -18.48 -11.52
CA LYS A 154 -17.00 -19.70 -12.21
C LYS A 154 -17.44 -19.65 -13.67
N ALA A 155 -16.52 -19.94 -14.58
CA ALA A 155 -16.87 -20.13 -15.97
C ALA A 155 -17.97 -21.22 -16.08
N GLN A 156 -19.05 -20.92 -16.81
CA GLN A 156 -20.13 -21.87 -17.08
C GLN A 156 -19.71 -22.86 -18.16
#